data_c62f176ebeb77a4d3ea6e02a8d374eff
#
_entry.id   c62f176ebeb77a4d3ea6e02a8d374eff
#
_cell.length_a   1.000
_cell.length_b   1.000
_cell.length_c   1.000
_cell.angle_alpha   90.00
_cell.angle_beta   90.00
_cell.angle_gamma   90.00
#
_symmetry.space_group_name_H-M   'P 1'
#
loop_
_entity.id
_entity.type
_entity.pdbx_description
1 polymer ?
#
loop_
_entity_poly.entity_id
_entity_poly.type
_entity_poly.pdbx_seq_one_letter_code
_entity_poly.pdbx_strand_id
1 'polypeptide(L)'
;MRFYFVPLFVLILGCPCFRIQAQTANQKPSSPGSQPESATIDTGSEGSTYVPVDNWIYPALNRLHALGYIDSAYLGLRPWTRLSIARMLQLSADRITTDADNDEALGIYLAVLREVQPDLDHPTELLHPRAQLESIYTELRGIGGTPLRDSFHLGQTIINDYGRTYQAGFNYYTGFSARAEAGRFSLYYRGEVQHSPSAPGYSSELAAYLSNNIDGIPYATYPHQDTIPEGPIAAANLARIVEANLSYHLMDHEVSIGKNDHWLGPDQGAAMLWSNNAEDIYDFEINRIEPFRIPFLSRVTGPFRYDFFVGSLKGHIYPRDPWVHMEKISFKPTRDLEFGFDRLTIWGGKGHEPITLHTFLHSFFSFQNVVGAEKLSANDPGARFGTFDATYRLPFLRRWVTVYTDSLVHDDVSPISAPRRSGIHAGVYLARFPGFEHLDLRVEGASTNTPSASIQTGQFLYYETIQRQGPTNNGFLVGDWVGRQGTGGQAWITYHLSPQEDVQFMYRNAKAASGFFPGGTTQNAYEFQVRKRVLKDIEIHGWVQYEGWKAPIYKSGPQSDTSVAAQVTWFPHEWK
;
A
#
# COMPACT_ATOMS: atom_id res chain seq x y z
N MET A 1 -0.66 -30.75 16.52
CA MET A 1 -0.54 -29.32 16.78
C MET A 1 0.55 -29.15 17.83
N ARG A 2 1.78 -28.91 17.44
CA ARG A 2 2.90 -28.63 18.35
C ARG A 2 3.39 -27.22 18.05
N PHE A 3 3.17 -26.31 18.99
CA PHE A 3 3.71 -24.96 18.96
C PHE A 3 5.19 -25.02 19.33
N TYR A 4 6.05 -24.62 18.41
CA TYR A 4 7.45 -24.34 18.73
C TYR A 4 7.58 -22.86 19.05
N PHE A 5 7.88 -22.57 20.31
CA PHE A 5 8.32 -21.24 20.73
C PHE A 5 9.75 -21.04 20.22
N VAL A 6 9.96 -20.05 19.37
CA VAL A 6 11.29 -19.57 19.00
C VAL A 6 11.63 -18.40 19.93
N PRO A 7 12.73 -18.43 20.68
CA PRO A 7 13.12 -17.32 21.54
C PRO A 7 13.61 -16.15 20.66
N LEU A 8 13.01 -14.99 20.87
CA LEU A 8 13.34 -13.73 20.24
C LEU A 8 14.68 -13.22 20.80
N PHE A 9 15.77 -13.32 20.03
CA PHE A 9 17.03 -12.65 20.34
C PHE A 9 17.00 -11.23 19.76
N VAL A 10 16.97 -10.24 20.65
CA VAL A 10 17.13 -8.83 20.29
C VAL A 10 18.60 -8.57 19.99
N LEU A 11 18.95 -8.34 18.75
CA LEU A 11 20.26 -7.87 18.33
C LEU A 11 20.32 -6.35 18.54
N ILE A 12 20.87 -5.94 19.67
CA ILE A 12 21.23 -4.54 19.93
C ILE A 12 22.49 -4.25 19.10
N LEU A 13 22.34 -3.54 18.00
CA LEU A 13 23.46 -2.93 17.29
C LEU A 13 24.03 -1.82 18.18
N GLY A 14 25.20 -2.08 18.74
CA GLY A 14 25.92 -1.15 19.60
C GLY A 14 26.33 0.11 18.83
N CYS A 15 25.69 1.22 19.12
CA CYS A 15 26.21 2.56 18.82
C CYS A 15 27.05 3.04 19.98
N PRO A 16 28.22 3.66 19.75
CA PRO A 16 29.07 4.16 20.81
C PRO A 16 28.40 5.32 21.56
N CYS A 17 28.31 5.19 22.87
CA CYS A 17 27.83 6.23 23.78
C CYS A 17 28.67 7.51 23.68
N PHE A 18 28.13 8.57 23.09
CA PHE A 18 28.61 9.92 23.36
C PHE A 18 27.96 10.42 24.65
N ARG A 19 28.77 10.63 25.69
CA ARG A 19 28.37 11.32 26.91
C ARG A 19 28.08 12.79 26.59
N ILE A 20 26.83 13.21 26.76
CA ILE A 20 26.48 14.64 26.81
C ILE A 20 26.54 15.04 28.28
N GLN A 21 27.47 15.98 28.59
CA GLN A 21 27.53 16.64 29.87
C GLN A 21 26.36 17.63 29.98
N ALA A 22 25.53 17.45 30.98
CA ALA A 22 24.52 18.44 31.35
C ALA A 22 25.19 19.67 31.96
N GLN A 23 25.08 20.83 31.28
CA GLN A 23 25.37 22.12 31.87
C GLN A 23 24.10 22.64 32.57
N THR A 24 24.17 22.74 33.89
CA THR A 24 23.20 23.45 34.71
C THR A 24 23.27 24.94 34.43
N ALA A 25 22.28 25.50 33.79
CA ALA A 25 22.13 26.95 33.63
C ALA A 25 21.27 27.51 34.77
N ASN A 26 21.84 28.51 35.49
CA ASN A 26 21.19 29.30 36.52
C ASN A 26 20.00 30.10 35.96
N GLN A 27 18.83 29.90 36.54
CA GLN A 27 17.64 30.69 36.24
C GLN A 27 17.74 32.10 36.88
N LYS A 28 17.59 33.13 36.06
CA LYS A 28 17.28 34.50 36.46
C LYS A 28 15.78 34.73 36.29
N PRO A 29 15.09 35.50 37.17
CA PRO A 29 13.65 35.69 37.09
C PRO A 29 13.23 36.52 35.89
N SER A 30 12.23 36.07 35.18
CA SER A 30 11.66 36.65 33.96
C SER A 30 10.62 37.74 34.26
N SER A 31 10.64 38.80 33.44
CA SER A 31 9.67 39.89 33.36
C SER A 31 8.31 39.39 32.77
N PRO A 32 7.18 40.07 33.10
CA PRO A 32 5.87 39.63 32.60
C PRO A 32 5.63 40.18 31.18
N GLY A 33 5.40 39.27 30.24
CA GLY A 33 5.08 39.62 28.85
C GLY A 33 5.44 38.54 27.85
N SER A 34 5.21 37.25 28.14
CA SER A 34 5.37 36.17 27.17
C SER A 34 4.04 35.87 26.46
N GLN A 35 4.07 36.00 25.14
CA GLN A 35 3.06 35.35 24.27
C GLN A 35 2.98 33.87 24.63
N PRO A 36 1.82 33.21 24.45
CA PRO A 36 1.73 31.78 24.69
C PRO A 36 2.71 31.07 23.73
N GLU A 37 3.73 30.45 24.31
CA GLU A 37 4.56 29.45 23.63
C GLU A 37 3.60 28.41 23.06
N SER A 38 3.59 28.24 21.72
CA SER A 38 2.90 27.12 21.09
C SER A 38 3.51 25.86 21.68
N ALA A 39 2.73 25.15 22.48
CA ALA A 39 3.15 23.87 23.04
C ALA A 39 3.54 22.95 21.88
N THR A 40 4.84 22.71 21.72
CA THR A 40 5.32 21.65 20.83
C THR A 40 4.84 20.34 21.42
N ILE A 41 3.98 19.65 20.68
CA ILE A 41 3.50 18.33 21.06
C ILE A 41 4.73 17.42 21.10
N ASP A 42 5.05 16.91 22.29
CA ASP A 42 6.07 15.88 22.44
C ASP A 42 5.48 14.53 22.00
N THR A 43 5.50 14.26 20.69
CA THR A 43 5.07 12.98 20.12
C THR A 43 6.09 11.86 20.36
N GLY A 44 7.21 12.16 21.03
CA GLY A 44 8.35 11.25 21.16
C GLY A 44 8.20 10.15 22.20
N SER A 45 7.07 10.05 22.92
CA SER A 45 6.93 9.10 24.02
C SER A 45 5.71 8.18 23.95
N GLU A 46 4.79 8.35 23.00
CA GLU A 46 3.52 7.64 22.96
C GLU A 46 3.37 6.75 21.73
N GLY A 47 2.74 5.59 21.91
CA GLY A 47 2.30 4.71 20.82
C GLY A 47 1.14 5.34 20.06
N SER A 48 1.10 5.14 18.76
CA SER A 48 0.05 5.66 17.90
C SER A 48 -0.30 4.66 16.82
N THR A 49 -1.61 4.39 16.66
CA THR A 49 -2.08 3.47 15.64
C THR A 49 -1.87 4.04 14.24
N TYR A 50 -1.58 3.15 13.29
CA TYR A 50 -1.61 3.48 11.88
C TYR A 50 -3.02 3.80 11.40
N VAL A 51 -3.11 4.68 10.39
CA VAL A 51 -4.35 4.93 9.64
C VAL A 51 -4.34 4.03 8.42
N PRO A 52 -5.35 3.17 8.21
CA PRO A 52 -5.43 2.29 7.04
C PRO A 52 -5.30 3.04 5.71
N VAL A 53 -4.64 2.44 4.70
CA VAL A 53 -4.33 3.14 3.43
C VAL A 53 -5.56 3.46 2.58
N ASP A 54 -6.70 2.80 2.83
CA ASP A 54 -8.00 3.08 2.18
C ASP A 54 -8.80 4.19 2.88
N ASN A 55 -8.26 4.81 3.95
CA ASN A 55 -8.93 5.88 4.69
C ASN A 55 -8.97 7.20 3.90
N TRP A 56 -10.07 7.95 4.04
CA TRP A 56 -10.28 9.26 3.42
C TRP A 56 -9.21 10.32 3.75
N ILE A 57 -8.47 10.14 4.84
CA ILE A 57 -7.39 11.04 5.27
C ILE A 57 -6.27 11.09 4.21
N TYR A 58 -5.95 9.98 3.53
CA TYR A 58 -4.88 9.97 2.51
C TYR A 58 -5.20 10.85 1.30
N PRO A 59 -6.34 10.73 0.60
CA PRO A 59 -6.68 11.65 -0.47
C PRO A 59 -6.77 13.10 0.03
N ALA A 60 -7.27 13.36 1.23
CA ALA A 60 -7.33 14.69 1.82
C ALA A 60 -5.92 15.31 2.03
N LEU A 61 -4.99 14.56 2.62
CA LEU A 61 -3.61 15.02 2.81
C LEU A 61 -2.83 15.12 1.50
N ASN A 62 -3.05 14.21 0.54
CA ASN A 62 -2.49 14.30 -0.80
C ASN A 62 -2.95 15.59 -1.50
N ARG A 63 -4.22 15.97 -1.33
CA ARG A 63 -4.75 17.23 -1.86
C ARG A 63 -4.11 18.44 -1.19
N LEU A 64 -3.99 18.48 0.14
CA LEU A 64 -3.28 19.56 0.85
C LEU A 64 -1.81 19.64 0.42
N HIS A 65 -1.15 18.52 0.19
CA HIS A 65 0.20 18.50 -0.35
C HIS A 65 0.25 19.11 -1.76
N ALA A 66 -0.63 18.69 -2.67
CA ALA A 66 -0.67 19.17 -4.04
C ALA A 66 -1.06 20.66 -4.15
N LEU A 67 -1.91 21.15 -3.22
CA LEU A 67 -2.21 22.58 -3.06
C LEU A 67 -1.06 23.38 -2.43
N GLY A 68 0.05 22.73 -2.03
CA GLY A 68 1.26 23.37 -1.55
C GLY A 68 1.30 23.70 -0.06
N TYR A 69 0.40 23.14 0.74
CA TYR A 69 0.32 23.40 2.19
C TYR A 69 1.13 22.41 3.03
N ILE A 70 1.12 21.12 2.71
CA ILE A 70 1.89 20.11 3.43
C ILE A 70 3.19 19.81 2.70
N ASP A 71 4.33 20.04 3.35
CA ASP A 71 5.66 19.74 2.82
C ASP A 71 6.31 18.53 3.50
N SER A 72 5.83 18.14 4.67
CA SER A 72 6.42 17.09 5.53
C SER A 72 5.96 15.68 5.19
N ALA A 73 4.86 15.51 4.43
CA ALA A 73 4.35 14.19 4.06
C ALA A 73 5.31 13.45 3.10
N TYR A 74 5.57 12.17 3.36
CA TYR A 74 6.26 11.24 2.47
C TYR A 74 5.21 10.42 1.73
N LEU A 75 4.91 10.82 0.48
CA LEU A 75 3.80 10.25 -0.28
C LEU A 75 4.06 8.81 -0.75
N GLY A 76 5.33 8.49 -0.96
CA GLY A 76 5.75 7.16 -1.36
C GLY A 76 5.84 6.13 -0.22
N LEU A 77 5.59 6.51 1.04
CA LEU A 77 5.74 5.65 2.21
C LEU A 77 4.52 5.76 3.14
N ARG A 78 3.62 4.81 3.05
CA ARG A 78 2.40 4.66 3.87
C ARG A 78 2.35 3.25 4.48
N PRO A 79 1.69 3.06 5.64
CA PRO A 79 0.79 3.98 6.33
C PRO A 79 1.49 5.04 7.17
N TRP A 80 0.71 6.04 7.61
CA TRP A 80 1.12 7.04 8.59
C TRP A 80 0.39 6.81 9.91
N THR A 81 1.06 7.09 11.03
CA THR A 81 0.40 7.05 12.34
C THR A 81 -0.44 8.32 12.55
N ARG A 82 -1.44 8.24 13.42
CA ARG A 82 -2.31 9.37 13.76
C ARG A 82 -1.52 10.56 14.31
N LEU A 83 -0.52 10.31 15.17
CA LEU A 83 0.37 11.36 15.70
C LEU A 83 1.28 11.95 14.61
N SER A 84 1.80 11.15 13.67
CA SER A 84 2.55 11.69 12.51
C SER A 84 1.68 12.61 11.66
N ILE A 85 0.41 12.26 11.44
CA ILE A 85 -0.55 13.11 10.74
C ILE A 85 -0.80 14.41 11.51
N ALA A 86 -1.03 14.34 12.82
CA ALA A 86 -1.21 15.51 13.67
C ALA A 86 -0.01 16.46 13.59
N ARG A 87 1.21 15.93 13.59
CA ARG A 87 2.44 16.71 13.42
C ARG A 87 2.54 17.34 12.03
N MET A 88 2.19 16.63 10.96
CA MET A 88 2.14 17.21 9.61
C MET A 88 1.19 18.41 9.55
N LEU A 89 0.03 18.31 10.21
CA LEU A 89 -0.94 19.41 10.30
C LEU A 89 -0.38 20.58 11.13
N GLN A 90 0.22 20.30 12.29
CA GLN A 90 0.83 21.33 13.15
C GLN A 90 1.91 22.14 12.39
N LEU A 91 2.81 21.45 11.66
CA LEU A 91 3.84 22.08 10.86
C LEU A 91 3.30 22.93 9.70
N SER A 92 2.05 22.73 9.33
CA SER A 92 1.38 23.40 8.21
C SER A 92 0.34 24.43 8.66
N ALA A 93 0.01 24.48 9.95
CA ALA A 93 -1.09 25.26 10.52
C ALA A 93 -1.03 26.75 10.14
N ASP A 94 0.10 27.42 10.42
CA ASP A 94 0.26 28.86 10.14
C ASP A 94 0.04 29.18 8.66
N ARG A 95 0.54 28.32 7.76
CA ARG A 95 0.42 28.52 6.31
C ARG A 95 -1.02 28.38 5.83
N ILE A 96 -1.76 27.43 6.40
CA ILE A 96 -3.16 27.17 6.02
C ILE A 96 -4.07 28.23 6.60
N THR A 97 -3.90 28.60 7.89
CA THR A 97 -4.79 29.53 8.59
C THR A 97 -4.57 30.99 8.19
N THR A 98 -3.39 31.35 7.65
CA THR A 98 -3.11 32.72 7.17
C THR A 98 -3.45 32.93 5.69
N ASP A 99 -3.71 31.88 4.91
CA ASP A 99 -4.14 31.98 3.51
C ASP A 99 -5.65 32.17 3.42
N ALA A 100 -6.09 33.45 3.45
CA ALA A 100 -7.50 33.83 3.46
C ALA A 100 -8.27 33.46 2.17
N ASP A 101 -7.55 33.11 1.09
CA ASP A 101 -8.16 32.84 -0.22
C ASP A 101 -8.44 31.34 -0.46
N ASN A 102 -8.25 30.46 0.56
CA ASN A 102 -8.38 29.03 0.36
C ASN A 102 -9.21 28.34 1.46
N ASP A 103 -10.53 28.56 1.41
CA ASP A 103 -11.49 27.93 2.32
C ASP A 103 -11.47 26.39 2.25
N GLU A 104 -11.15 25.82 1.09
CA GLU A 104 -11.07 24.36 0.90
C GLU A 104 -9.91 23.77 1.71
N ALA A 105 -8.70 24.35 1.62
CA ALA A 105 -7.56 23.83 2.37
C ALA A 105 -7.79 23.96 3.88
N LEU A 106 -8.39 25.05 4.33
CA LEU A 106 -8.79 25.22 5.73
C LEU A 106 -9.83 24.19 6.14
N GLY A 107 -10.83 23.94 5.29
CA GLY A 107 -11.85 22.92 5.51
C GLY A 107 -11.24 21.52 5.67
N ILE A 108 -10.34 21.11 4.77
CA ILE A 108 -9.64 19.82 4.84
C ILE A 108 -8.78 19.75 6.12
N TYR A 109 -8.01 20.79 6.41
CA TYR A 109 -7.19 20.87 7.62
C TYR A 109 -8.02 20.66 8.89
N LEU A 110 -9.13 21.39 9.04
CA LEU A 110 -10.01 21.27 10.21
C LEU A 110 -10.71 19.91 10.30
N ALA A 111 -11.05 19.30 9.16
CA ALA A 111 -11.64 17.97 9.12
C ALA A 111 -10.66 16.89 9.60
N VAL A 112 -9.43 16.88 9.06
CA VAL A 112 -8.40 15.91 9.47
C VAL A 112 -7.94 16.16 10.90
N LEU A 113 -7.77 17.44 11.30
CA LEU A 113 -7.41 17.78 12.67
C LEU A 113 -8.42 17.23 13.68
N ARG A 114 -9.73 17.33 13.39
CA ARG A 114 -10.79 16.79 14.26
C ARG A 114 -10.67 15.28 14.45
N GLU A 115 -10.24 14.55 13.44
CA GLU A 115 -10.04 13.08 13.53
C GLU A 115 -8.87 12.70 14.44
N VAL A 116 -7.79 13.51 14.46
CA VAL A 116 -6.59 13.22 15.24
C VAL A 116 -6.50 14.01 16.55
N GLN A 117 -7.39 14.99 16.78
CA GLN A 117 -7.40 15.83 17.97
C GLN A 117 -7.51 15.03 19.29
N PRO A 118 -8.35 13.97 19.38
CA PRO A 118 -8.42 13.17 20.60
C PRO A 118 -7.07 12.55 21.01
N ASP A 119 -6.21 12.25 20.05
CA ASP A 119 -4.87 11.68 20.30
C ASP A 119 -3.90 12.73 20.87
N LEU A 120 -4.14 14.01 20.56
CA LEU A 120 -3.35 15.13 21.06
C LEU A 120 -3.82 15.60 22.45
N ASP A 121 -5.13 15.62 22.67
CA ASP A 121 -5.74 16.18 23.90
C ASP A 121 -5.66 15.20 25.08
N HIS A 122 -5.55 13.92 24.81
CA HIS A 122 -5.61 12.87 25.81
C HIS A 122 -4.41 11.91 25.67
N PRO A 123 -3.20 12.34 26.05
CA PRO A 123 -2.05 11.44 26.10
C PRO A 123 -2.35 10.23 26.98
N THR A 124 -1.94 9.05 26.52
CA THR A 124 -2.24 7.80 27.21
C THR A 124 -1.10 7.39 28.11
N GLU A 125 -1.42 6.95 29.33
CA GLU A 125 -0.50 6.31 30.23
C GLU A 125 -0.74 4.79 30.24
N LEU A 126 0.28 4.00 30.60
CA LEU A 126 0.15 2.54 30.65
C LEU A 126 -0.98 2.08 31.58
N LEU A 127 -1.22 2.81 32.68
CA LEU A 127 -2.28 2.51 33.67
C LEU A 127 -3.66 3.11 33.29
N HIS A 128 -3.70 3.97 32.28
CA HIS A 128 -4.91 4.63 31.79
C HIS A 128 -5.04 4.41 30.29
N PRO A 129 -5.28 3.15 29.84
CA PRO A 129 -5.41 2.85 28.42
C PRO A 129 -6.67 3.47 27.84
N ARG A 130 -6.60 3.84 26.56
CA ARG A 130 -7.76 4.24 25.76
C ARG A 130 -8.10 3.11 24.80
N ALA A 131 -9.37 2.80 24.65
CA ALA A 131 -9.87 1.89 23.61
C ALA A 131 -11.08 2.51 22.93
N GLN A 132 -11.16 2.38 21.61
CA GLN A 132 -12.19 2.99 20.81
C GLN A 132 -12.62 2.04 19.68
N LEU A 133 -13.92 1.93 19.47
CA LEU A 133 -14.50 1.39 18.24
C LEU A 133 -14.47 2.50 17.19
N GLU A 134 -13.70 2.31 16.11
CA GLU A 134 -13.53 3.36 15.09
C GLU A 134 -14.60 3.33 14.02
N SER A 135 -14.98 2.12 13.56
CA SER A 135 -16.01 1.99 12.54
C SER A 135 -16.76 0.67 12.64
N ILE A 136 -18.01 0.67 12.16
CA ILE A 136 -18.74 -0.52 11.73
C ILE A 136 -19.22 -0.27 10.31
N TYR A 137 -18.95 -1.20 9.40
CA TYR A 137 -19.29 -1.03 8.00
C TYR A 137 -19.91 -2.27 7.38
N THR A 138 -20.73 -2.05 6.37
CA THR A 138 -21.29 -3.10 5.53
C THR A 138 -21.30 -2.64 4.09
N GLU A 139 -20.72 -3.46 3.20
CA GLU A 139 -20.87 -3.30 1.76
C GLU A 139 -21.75 -4.39 1.18
N LEU A 140 -22.65 -3.99 0.30
CA LEU A 140 -23.46 -4.87 -0.55
C LEU A 140 -23.04 -4.65 -2.01
N ARG A 141 -22.72 -5.72 -2.74
CA ARG A 141 -22.25 -5.65 -4.12
C ARG A 141 -22.97 -6.68 -5.01
N GLY A 142 -23.60 -6.20 -6.05
CA GLY A 142 -24.12 -7.03 -7.12
C GLY A 142 -23.20 -6.99 -8.34
N ILE A 143 -22.81 -8.15 -8.88
CA ILE A 143 -22.01 -8.25 -10.09
C ILE A 143 -22.77 -9.07 -11.12
N GLY A 144 -23.10 -8.44 -12.27
CA GLY A 144 -23.70 -9.11 -13.44
C GLY A 144 -22.66 -9.33 -14.52
N GLY A 145 -22.82 -10.38 -15.31
CA GLY A 145 -21.88 -10.69 -16.39
C GLY A 145 -20.74 -11.63 -15.99
N THR A 146 -19.55 -11.40 -16.50
CA THR A 146 -18.37 -12.26 -16.29
C THR A 146 -17.19 -11.45 -15.77
N PRO A 147 -17.02 -11.31 -14.45
CA PRO A 147 -15.87 -10.60 -13.89
C PRO A 147 -14.58 -11.42 -14.04
N LEU A 148 -13.44 -10.73 -14.22
CA LEU A 148 -12.11 -11.33 -14.17
C LEU A 148 -11.58 -11.33 -12.73
N ARG A 149 -10.86 -12.40 -12.37
CA ARG A 149 -10.28 -12.58 -11.04
C ARG A 149 -8.93 -13.31 -11.12
N ASP A 150 -7.99 -12.72 -11.85
CA ASP A 150 -6.68 -13.34 -12.07
C ASP A 150 -5.61 -12.23 -12.18
N SER A 151 -5.18 -11.71 -11.04
CA SER A 151 -4.19 -10.63 -11.02
C SER A 151 -2.82 -11.07 -11.53
N PHE A 152 -2.54 -12.36 -11.53
CA PHE A 152 -1.23 -12.90 -11.92
C PHE A 152 -1.09 -13.15 -13.44
N HIS A 153 -2.23 -13.37 -14.15
CA HIS A 153 -2.24 -13.66 -15.59
C HIS A 153 -3.16 -12.72 -16.39
N LEU A 154 -4.47 -12.94 -16.33
CA LEU A 154 -5.41 -12.34 -17.28
C LEU A 154 -5.94 -10.98 -16.89
N GLY A 155 -5.88 -10.60 -15.61
CA GLY A 155 -6.35 -9.34 -15.06
C GLY A 155 -7.49 -9.49 -14.05
N GLN A 156 -7.88 -8.38 -13.45
CA GLN A 156 -8.93 -8.28 -12.41
C GLN A 156 -9.95 -7.20 -12.77
N THR A 157 -11.23 -7.51 -12.51
CA THR A 157 -12.32 -6.51 -12.55
C THR A 157 -12.23 -5.56 -11.35
N ILE A 158 -12.06 -6.11 -10.14
CA ILE A 158 -11.90 -5.33 -8.90
C ILE A 158 -10.42 -5.39 -8.50
N ILE A 159 -9.82 -4.24 -8.33
CA ILE A 159 -8.40 -4.06 -7.94
C ILE A 159 -8.29 -3.33 -6.60
N ASN A 160 -7.14 -3.45 -5.93
CA ASN A 160 -6.79 -2.70 -4.72
C ASN A 160 -7.87 -2.81 -3.62
N ASP A 161 -8.34 -4.01 -3.36
CA ASP A 161 -9.40 -4.28 -2.40
C ASP A 161 -9.03 -5.44 -1.43
N TYR A 162 -7.79 -5.39 -0.91
CA TYR A 162 -7.25 -6.35 0.09
C TYR A 162 -7.44 -7.82 -0.31
N GLY A 163 -7.32 -8.13 -1.61
CA GLY A 163 -7.48 -9.50 -2.13
C GLY A 163 -8.85 -10.11 -1.83
N ARG A 164 -9.89 -9.30 -1.62
CA ARG A 164 -11.26 -9.81 -1.47
C ARG A 164 -11.70 -10.51 -2.75
N THR A 165 -12.31 -11.67 -2.58
CA THR A 165 -12.74 -12.49 -3.70
C THR A 165 -14.18 -12.19 -4.05
N TYR A 166 -14.42 -11.69 -5.26
CA TYR A 166 -15.76 -11.41 -5.77
C TYR A 166 -16.10 -12.31 -6.94
N GLN A 167 -17.38 -12.65 -7.06
CA GLN A 167 -17.91 -13.46 -8.17
C GLN A 167 -19.20 -12.83 -8.71
N ALA A 168 -19.63 -13.26 -9.90
CA ALA A 168 -20.92 -12.87 -10.44
C ALA A 168 -22.04 -13.28 -9.49
N GLY A 169 -22.98 -12.36 -9.23
CA GLY A 169 -24.07 -12.52 -8.27
C GLY A 169 -23.98 -11.53 -7.11
N PHE A 170 -24.57 -11.88 -5.99
CA PHE A 170 -24.61 -11.06 -4.79
C PHE A 170 -23.44 -11.36 -3.88
N ASN A 171 -22.64 -10.33 -3.58
CA ASN A 171 -21.51 -10.37 -2.66
C ASN A 171 -21.77 -9.39 -1.53
N TYR A 172 -21.22 -9.65 -0.35
CA TYR A 172 -21.20 -8.66 0.72
C TYR A 172 -20.01 -8.90 1.66
N TYR A 173 -19.63 -7.87 2.36
CA TYR A 173 -18.85 -7.99 3.59
C TYR A 173 -19.38 -7.05 4.66
N THR A 174 -19.24 -7.46 5.92
CA THR A 174 -19.57 -6.66 7.10
C THR A 174 -18.42 -6.77 8.07
N GLY A 175 -17.97 -5.64 8.59
CA GLY A 175 -16.82 -5.61 9.46
C GLY A 175 -16.86 -4.47 10.47
N PHE A 176 -15.86 -4.44 11.31
CA PHE A 176 -15.60 -3.35 12.23
C PHE A 176 -14.09 -3.12 12.39
N SER A 177 -13.73 -1.90 12.79
CA SER A 177 -12.38 -1.56 13.23
C SER A 177 -12.39 -0.98 14.64
N ALA A 178 -11.34 -1.29 15.39
CA ALA A 178 -11.14 -0.80 16.74
C ALA A 178 -9.66 -0.54 17.01
N ARG A 179 -9.37 0.38 17.91
CA ARG A 179 -8.02 0.67 18.36
C ARG A 179 -7.92 0.75 19.88
N ALA A 180 -6.73 0.52 20.41
CA ALA A 180 -6.42 0.74 21.81
C ALA A 180 -4.98 1.26 21.94
N GLU A 181 -4.75 2.14 22.90
CA GLU A 181 -3.47 2.78 23.15
C GLU A 181 -3.21 2.82 24.66
N ALA A 182 -1.95 2.53 25.06
CA ALA A 182 -1.53 2.49 26.45
C ALA A 182 -0.05 2.87 26.56
N GLY A 183 0.25 4.12 26.90
CA GLY A 183 1.61 4.65 26.91
C GLY A 183 2.27 4.49 25.53
N ARG A 184 3.31 3.67 25.44
CA ARG A 184 4.04 3.41 24.18
C ARG A 184 3.44 2.30 23.31
N PHE A 185 2.41 1.61 23.79
CA PHE A 185 1.76 0.53 23.06
C PHE A 185 0.54 1.05 22.30
N SER A 186 0.36 0.54 21.09
CA SER A 186 -0.86 0.71 20.31
C SER A 186 -1.29 -0.62 19.70
N LEU A 187 -2.60 -0.82 19.60
CA LEU A 187 -3.23 -1.99 19.02
C LEU A 187 -4.28 -1.51 18.03
N TYR A 188 -4.22 -2.01 16.82
CA TYR A 188 -5.27 -1.82 15.82
C TYR A 188 -5.86 -3.16 15.42
N TYR A 189 -7.14 -3.20 15.16
CA TYR A 189 -7.85 -4.38 14.67
C TYR A 189 -8.93 -4.00 13.67
N ARG A 190 -8.97 -4.68 12.52
CA ARG A 190 -10.01 -4.62 11.51
C ARG A 190 -10.35 -6.04 11.06
N GLY A 191 -11.59 -6.46 11.33
CA GLY A 191 -12.07 -7.79 10.96
C GLY A 191 -13.39 -7.72 10.25
N GLU A 192 -13.66 -8.72 9.38
CA GLU A 192 -14.88 -8.79 8.60
C GLU A 192 -15.36 -10.21 8.34
N VAL A 193 -16.63 -10.34 8.02
CA VAL A 193 -17.26 -11.53 7.46
C VAL A 193 -17.59 -11.21 6.01
N GLN A 194 -17.17 -12.09 5.10
CA GLN A 194 -17.38 -11.93 3.66
C GLN A 194 -18.20 -13.09 3.09
N HIS A 195 -19.08 -12.76 2.15
CA HIS A 195 -19.76 -13.71 1.27
C HIS A 195 -19.44 -13.42 -0.19
N SER A 196 -19.21 -14.48 -0.96
CA SER A 196 -19.08 -14.43 -2.41
C SER A 196 -19.71 -15.69 -3.01
N PRO A 197 -20.48 -15.60 -4.10
CA PRO A 197 -21.10 -16.76 -4.74
C PRO A 197 -20.09 -17.76 -5.29
N SER A 198 -20.55 -18.96 -5.65
CA SER A 198 -19.76 -19.89 -6.43
C SER A 198 -19.60 -19.43 -7.89
N ALA A 199 -18.51 -19.88 -8.53
CA ALA A 199 -18.25 -19.55 -9.93
C ALA A 199 -17.72 -20.77 -10.71
N PRO A 200 -17.85 -20.78 -12.05
CA PRO A 200 -17.31 -21.87 -12.85
C PRO A 200 -15.77 -21.93 -12.82
N GLY A 201 -15.09 -20.79 -12.70
CA GLY A 201 -13.64 -20.71 -12.78
C GLY A 201 -13.07 -21.05 -14.16
N TYR A 202 -11.75 -21.24 -14.24
CA TYR A 202 -11.08 -21.72 -15.44
C TYR A 202 -11.26 -23.22 -15.60
N SER A 203 -11.22 -23.71 -16.86
CA SER A 203 -11.15 -25.16 -17.10
C SER A 203 -9.77 -25.69 -16.69
N SER A 204 -9.70 -27.00 -16.40
CA SER A 204 -8.41 -27.64 -16.07
C SER A 204 -7.40 -27.59 -17.21
N GLU A 205 -7.86 -27.51 -18.49
CA GLU A 205 -6.98 -27.33 -19.65
C GLU A 205 -6.32 -25.95 -19.64
N LEU A 206 -7.10 -24.90 -19.35
CA LEU A 206 -6.56 -23.54 -19.22
C LEU A 206 -5.63 -23.44 -18.01
N ALA A 207 -6.03 -24.00 -16.86
CA ALA A 207 -5.20 -24.02 -15.66
C ALA A 207 -3.87 -24.74 -15.91
N ALA A 208 -3.91 -25.92 -16.57
CA ALA A 208 -2.69 -26.64 -16.94
C ALA A 208 -1.82 -25.86 -17.93
N TYR A 209 -2.42 -25.15 -18.88
CA TYR A 209 -1.69 -24.31 -19.82
C TYR A 209 -0.96 -23.16 -19.11
N LEU A 210 -1.66 -22.40 -18.24
CA LEU A 210 -1.08 -21.30 -17.48
C LEU A 210 0.06 -21.81 -16.58
N SER A 211 -0.18 -22.87 -15.83
CA SER A 211 0.80 -23.49 -14.95
C SER A 211 2.05 -23.97 -15.69
N ASN A 212 1.88 -24.82 -16.71
CA ASN A 212 3.01 -25.46 -17.39
C ASN A 212 3.78 -24.51 -18.32
N ASN A 213 3.06 -23.69 -19.10
CA ASN A 213 3.64 -22.92 -20.19
C ASN A 213 3.97 -21.49 -19.80
N ILE A 214 3.19 -20.88 -18.91
CA ILE A 214 3.37 -19.49 -18.47
C ILE A 214 4.22 -19.42 -17.21
N ASP A 215 3.87 -20.23 -16.18
CA ASP A 215 4.58 -20.19 -14.89
C ASP A 215 5.72 -21.20 -14.81
N GLY A 216 5.75 -22.17 -15.73
CA GLY A 216 6.73 -23.25 -15.69
C GLY A 216 6.54 -24.21 -14.52
N ILE A 217 5.43 -24.16 -13.79
CA ILE A 217 5.11 -25.04 -12.67
C ILE A 217 4.42 -26.31 -13.20
N PRO A 218 4.94 -27.52 -12.94
CA PRO A 218 4.33 -28.75 -13.43
C PRO A 218 2.93 -28.97 -12.85
N TYR A 219 1.87 -28.72 -13.62
CA TYR A 219 0.48 -28.81 -13.17
C TYR A 219 0.11 -30.21 -12.63
N ALA A 220 0.60 -31.27 -13.25
CA ALA A 220 0.33 -32.64 -12.79
C ALA A 220 0.84 -32.90 -11.35
N THR A 221 1.88 -32.20 -10.92
CA THR A 221 2.45 -32.32 -9.57
C THR A 221 1.87 -31.27 -8.61
N TYR A 222 1.53 -30.11 -9.14
CA TYR A 222 1.07 -28.94 -8.40
C TYR A 222 -0.25 -28.38 -8.98
N PRO A 223 -1.37 -29.14 -8.90
CA PRO A 223 -2.69 -28.66 -9.32
C PRO A 223 -3.26 -27.63 -8.32
N HIS A 224 -4.32 -26.94 -8.70
CA HIS A 224 -5.11 -26.05 -7.85
C HIS A 224 -4.27 -24.97 -7.15
N GLN A 225 -3.53 -24.22 -7.96
CA GLN A 225 -2.72 -23.09 -7.47
C GLN A 225 -3.59 -21.88 -7.17
N ASP A 226 -3.35 -21.18 -6.06
CA ASP A 226 -4.13 -19.99 -5.70
C ASP A 226 -4.00 -18.86 -6.72
N THR A 227 -2.87 -18.79 -7.45
CA THR A 227 -2.65 -17.85 -8.55
C THR A 227 -3.49 -18.14 -9.82
N ILE A 228 -4.14 -19.31 -9.89
CA ILE A 228 -4.97 -19.72 -11.05
C ILE A 228 -6.38 -19.99 -10.53
N PRO A 229 -7.39 -19.19 -10.89
CA PRO A 229 -8.77 -19.41 -10.43
C PRO A 229 -9.43 -20.59 -11.15
N GLU A 230 -8.89 -21.80 -10.93
CA GLU A 230 -9.39 -23.05 -11.49
C GLU A 230 -10.74 -23.43 -10.87
N GLY A 231 -11.68 -23.82 -11.70
CA GLY A 231 -13.03 -24.19 -11.29
C GLY A 231 -13.27 -25.67 -11.04
N PRO A 232 -14.42 -26.01 -10.43
CA PRO A 232 -15.44 -25.09 -9.93
C PRO A 232 -15.00 -24.38 -8.64
N ILE A 233 -15.23 -23.06 -8.57
CA ILE A 233 -14.93 -22.27 -7.38
C ILE A 233 -16.13 -22.32 -6.44
N ALA A 234 -15.93 -22.78 -5.22
CA ALA A 234 -16.98 -22.83 -4.20
C ALA A 234 -17.37 -21.42 -3.72
N ALA A 235 -18.63 -21.29 -3.25
CA ALA A 235 -19.03 -20.06 -2.59
C ALA A 235 -18.17 -19.82 -1.33
N ALA A 236 -17.69 -18.61 -1.15
CA ALA A 236 -16.97 -18.22 0.04
C ALA A 236 -17.92 -17.67 1.10
N ASN A 237 -17.82 -18.19 2.33
CA ASN A 237 -18.43 -17.64 3.54
C ASN A 237 -17.36 -17.71 4.61
N LEU A 238 -16.64 -16.64 4.79
CA LEU A 238 -15.46 -16.64 5.65
C LEU A 238 -15.40 -15.42 6.56
N ALA A 239 -14.83 -15.60 7.75
CA ALA A 239 -14.39 -14.52 8.59
C ALA A 239 -12.88 -14.32 8.35
N ARG A 240 -12.47 -13.08 8.19
CA ARG A 240 -11.06 -12.71 7.96
C ARG A 240 -10.64 -11.53 8.82
N ILE A 241 -9.39 -11.52 9.17
CA ILE A 241 -8.72 -10.34 9.71
C ILE A 241 -8.15 -9.59 8.51
N VAL A 242 -8.58 -8.34 8.31
CA VAL A 242 -8.01 -7.46 7.28
C VAL A 242 -6.69 -6.91 7.81
N GLU A 243 -6.72 -6.28 8.98
CA GLU A 243 -5.56 -5.75 9.68
C GLU A 243 -5.63 -6.11 11.17
N ALA A 244 -4.52 -6.45 11.78
CA ALA A 244 -4.43 -6.63 13.23
C ALA A 244 -2.96 -6.53 13.65
N ASN A 245 -2.58 -5.43 14.28
CA ASN A 245 -1.20 -5.21 14.69
C ASN A 245 -1.11 -4.69 16.13
N LEU A 246 -0.06 -5.13 16.81
CA LEU A 246 0.40 -4.60 18.07
C LEU A 246 1.71 -3.86 17.81
N SER A 247 1.75 -2.58 18.13
CA SER A 247 2.91 -1.72 17.94
C SER A 247 3.47 -1.20 19.26
N TYR A 248 4.75 -0.90 19.24
CA TYR A 248 5.46 -0.27 20.35
C TYR A 248 6.32 0.89 19.83
N HIS A 249 6.07 2.08 20.37
CA HIS A 249 6.82 3.28 20.03
C HIS A 249 8.20 3.29 20.71
N LEU A 250 9.28 3.36 19.91
CA LEU A 250 10.65 3.40 20.40
C LEU A 250 11.52 4.34 19.55
N MET A 251 12.00 5.45 20.13
CA MET A 251 12.95 6.37 19.48
C MET A 251 12.49 6.80 18.06
N ASP A 252 11.29 7.33 17.95
CA ASP A 252 10.63 7.73 16.70
C ASP A 252 10.37 6.59 15.70
N HIS A 253 10.37 5.34 16.16
CA HIS A 253 9.96 4.18 15.38
C HIS A 253 8.69 3.58 15.98
N GLU A 254 7.83 3.09 15.10
CA GLU A 254 6.85 2.08 15.46
C GLU A 254 7.44 0.71 15.12
N VAL A 255 7.57 -0.13 16.14
CA VAL A 255 7.94 -1.53 15.99
C VAL A 255 6.67 -2.34 16.15
N SER A 256 6.24 -3.00 15.10
CA SER A 256 4.96 -3.70 15.07
C SER A 256 5.09 -5.18 14.75
N ILE A 257 4.12 -5.94 15.20
CA ILE A 257 3.94 -7.35 14.85
C ILE A 257 2.46 -7.60 14.60
N GLY A 258 2.17 -8.25 13.49
CA GLY A 258 0.78 -8.58 13.18
C GLY A 258 0.52 -8.65 11.70
N LYS A 259 -0.62 -8.16 11.29
CA LYS A 259 -1.04 -8.01 9.91
C LYS A 259 -1.14 -6.52 9.62
N ASN A 260 -0.05 -5.98 9.06
CA ASN A 260 0.10 -4.56 8.82
C ASN A 260 -0.29 -4.22 7.37
N ASP A 261 -0.88 -3.04 7.20
CA ASP A 261 -1.19 -2.47 5.90
C ASP A 261 0.04 -1.75 5.35
N HIS A 262 0.30 -1.86 4.04
CA HIS A 262 1.45 -1.25 3.38
C HIS A 262 1.08 -0.69 2.00
N TRP A 263 1.61 0.51 1.70
CA TRP A 263 1.55 1.09 0.36
C TRP A 263 2.84 1.84 0.07
N LEU A 264 3.65 1.31 -0.85
CA LEU A 264 5.02 1.74 -1.07
C LEU A 264 5.22 2.32 -2.48
N GLY A 265 4.65 3.50 -2.69
CA GLY A 265 4.71 4.27 -3.92
C GLY A 265 3.83 5.51 -3.85
N PRO A 266 4.08 6.53 -4.69
CA PRO A 266 3.32 7.78 -4.69
C PRO A 266 2.01 7.71 -5.50
N ASP A 267 1.84 6.66 -6.30
CA ASP A 267 0.73 6.50 -7.22
C ASP A 267 -0.59 6.27 -6.48
N GLN A 268 -1.70 6.63 -7.14
CA GLN A 268 -3.06 6.43 -6.63
C GLN A 268 -3.62 5.07 -7.03
N GLY A 269 -3.31 4.66 -8.27
CA GLY A 269 -3.87 3.46 -8.86
C GLY A 269 -3.27 2.16 -8.32
N ALA A 270 -1.97 2.16 -8.04
CA ALA A 270 -1.24 1.09 -7.34
C ALA A 270 0.21 1.51 -7.12
N ALA A 271 0.90 0.88 -6.17
CA ALA A 271 2.36 0.93 -6.09
C ALA A 271 2.96 -0.26 -6.87
N MET A 272 4.08 -0.03 -7.53
CA MET A 272 4.70 -1.08 -8.36
C MET A 272 5.12 -2.31 -7.55
N LEU A 273 5.51 -2.12 -6.29
CA LEU A 273 6.06 -3.22 -5.50
C LEU A 273 5.11 -3.71 -4.40
N TRP A 274 4.40 -2.82 -3.70
CA TRP A 274 3.47 -3.19 -2.64
C TRP A 274 2.30 -2.22 -2.54
N SER A 275 1.09 -2.75 -2.68
CA SER A 275 -0.20 -2.05 -2.57
C SER A 275 -1.20 -2.95 -1.83
N ASN A 276 -2.42 -2.48 -1.60
CA ASN A 276 -3.51 -3.30 -1.07
C ASN A 276 -4.27 -4.13 -2.12
N ASN A 277 -3.62 -4.42 -3.27
CA ASN A 277 -4.21 -5.29 -4.30
C ASN A 277 -4.34 -6.75 -3.83
N ALA A 278 -3.41 -7.23 -3.02
CA ALA A 278 -3.50 -8.50 -2.30
C ALA A 278 -3.95 -8.29 -0.85
N GLU A 279 -4.22 -9.38 -0.17
CA GLU A 279 -4.39 -9.40 1.28
C GLU A 279 -3.06 -9.12 1.98
N ASP A 280 -3.07 -8.33 3.06
CA ASP A 280 -1.89 -8.07 3.87
C ASP A 280 -1.31 -9.35 4.47
N ILE A 281 -0.02 -9.36 4.73
CA ILE A 281 0.69 -10.49 5.33
C ILE A 281 0.82 -10.33 6.84
N TYR A 282 1.12 -11.43 7.54
CA TYR A 282 1.61 -11.35 8.90
C TYR A 282 3.10 -11.10 8.87
N ASP A 283 3.53 -10.00 9.49
CA ASP A 283 4.91 -9.53 9.48
C ASP A 283 5.38 -8.99 10.83
N PHE A 284 6.66 -8.74 10.89
CA PHE A 284 7.33 -7.90 11.87
C PHE A 284 7.86 -6.67 11.13
N GLU A 285 7.52 -5.48 11.62
CA GLU A 285 7.84 -4.21 10.99
C GLU A 285 8.66 -3.31 11.93
N ILE A 286 9.55 -2.51 11.35
CA ILE A 286 10.24 -1.39 11.98
C ILE A 286 10.10 -0.18 11.06
N ASN A 287 9.19 0.72 11.38
CA ASN A 287 8.92 1.92 10.60
C ASN A 287 9.44 3.16 11.32
N ARG A 288 10.32 3.89 10.68
CA ARG A 288 10.74 5.21 11.15
C ARG A 288 9.67 6.24 10.83
N ILE A 289 8.78 6.50 11.78
CA ILE A 289 7.61 7.37 11.56
C ILE A 289 7.97 8.87 11.49
N GLU A 290 9.04 9.29 12.17
CA GLU A 290 9.51 10.67 12.16
C GLU A 290 10.78 10.82 11.32
N PRO A 291 10.84 11.83 10.43
CA PRO A 291 12.00 12.07 9.59
C PRO A 291 13.26 12.39 10.42
N PHE A 292 14.40 11.84 10.02
CA PHE A 292 15.68 12.12 10.65
C PHE A 292 16.70 12.71 9.67
N ARG A 293 17.77 13.30 10.20
CA ARG A 293 18.84 13.88 9.40
C ARG A 293 20.17 13.21 9.67
N ILE A 294 20.86 12.83 8.59
CA ILE A 294 22.22 12.30 8.64
C ILE A 294 23.18 13.48 8.49
N PRO A 295 24.11 13.71 9.45
CA PRO A 295 25.09 14.79 9.37
C PRO A 295 25.82 14.77 8.02
N PHE A 296 26.05 15.96 7.44
CA PHE A 296 26.65 16.21 6.13
C PHE A 296 25.78 15.73 4.94
N LEU A 297 25.29 14.50 4.91
CA LEU A 297 24.49 13.94 3.83
C LEU A 297 23.17 14.70 3.65
N SER A 298 22.45 14.96 4.73
CA SER A 298 21.15 15.66 4.68
C SER A 298 21.23 17.14 4.29
N ARG A 299 22.42 17.67 4.07
CA ARG A 299 22.57 19.00 3.43
C ARG A 299 22.19 18.96 1.95
N VAL A 300 22.33 17.82 1.30
CA VAL A 300 22.01 17.58 -0.12
C VAL A 300 20.71 16.80 -0.26
N THR A 301 20.55 15.73 0.49
CA THR A 301 19.41 14.81 0.38
C THR A 301 18.19 15.25 1.17
N GLY A 302 18.33 16.21 2.10
CA GLY A 302 17.27 16.51 3.06
C GLY A 302 17.07 15.42 4.10
N PRO A 303 15.92 15.40 4.82
CA PRO A 303 15.60 14.39 5.82
C PRO A 303 15.23 13.06 5.17
N PHE A 304 15.40 11.97 5.95
CA PHE A 304 15.12 10.60 5.57
C PHE A 304 13.98 10.02 6.41
N ARG A 305 13.23 9.09 5.80
CA ARG A 305 12.41 8.08 6.47
C ARG A 305 12.77 6.71 5.91
N TYR A 306 12.53 5.65 6.68
CA TYR A 306 12.66 4.29 6.21
C TYR A 306 11.61 3.39 6.84
N ASP A 307 11.36 2.28 6.18
CA ASP A 307 10.53 1.19 6.61
C ASP A 307 11.21 -0.14 6.30
N PHE A 308 11.02 -1.08 7.18
CA PHE A 308 11.49 -2.46 7.04
C PHE A 308 10.43 -3.40 7.58
N PHE A 309 10.06 -4.40 6.80
CA PHE A 309 9.26 -5.49 7.33
C PHE A 309 9.72 -6.85 6.81
N VAL A 310 9.37 -7.90 7.57
CA VAL A 310 9.65 -9.29 7.24
C VAL A 310 8.47 -10.18 7.64
N GLY A 311 8.02 -11.01 6.70
CA GLY A 311 6.86 -11.87 6.92
C GLY A 311 6.81 -13.06 5.98
N SER A 312 5.67 -13.75 5.96
CA SER A 312 5.49 -14.95 5.13
C SER A 312 4.38 -14.78 4.13
N LEU A 313 4.66 -15.10 2.86
CA LEU A 313 3.66 -15.16 1.79
C LEU A 313 2.83 -16.45 1.89
N LYS A 314 1.56 -16.36 1.54
CA LYS A 314 0.60 -17.46 1.56
C LYS A 314 0.11 -17.83 0.15
N GLY A 315 -0.41 -19.05 0.00
CA GLY A 315 -0.91 -19.55 -1.29
C GLY A 315 0.18 -20.01 -2.25
N HIS A 316 1.45 -19.96 -1.87
CA HIS A 316 2.56 -20.47 -2.67
C HIS A 316 2.66 -21.99 -2.57
N ILE A 317 2.96 -22.63 -3.69
CA ILE A 317 3.20 -24.07 -3.76
C ILE A 317 4.57 -24.43 -4.36
N TYR A 318 5.25 -23.47 -5.00
CA TYR A 318 6.52 -23.68 -5.69
C TYR A 318 7.49 -22.50 -5.51
N PRO A 319 8.36 -22.52 -4.49
CA PRO A 319 8.30 -23.35 -3.28
C PRO A 319 7.14 -22.97 -2.35
N ARG A 320 6.81 -23.86 -1.39
CA ARG A 320 5.73 -23.59 -0.43
C ARG A 320 6.19 -22.69 0.69
N ASP A 321 5.30 -21.80 1.14
CA ASP A 321 5.49 -20.95 2.31
C ASP A 321 6.82 -20.16 2.28
N PRO A 322 7.17 -19.44 1.20
CA PRO A 322 8.35 -18.59 1.20
C PRO A 322 8.15 -17.39 2.13
N TRP A 323 9.26 -16.78 2.52
CA TRP A 323 9.23 -15.53 3.26
C TRP A 323 9.62 -14.36 2.37
N VAL A 324 9.26 -13.18 2.80
CA VAL A 324 9.56 -11.93 2.15
C VAL A 324 10.12 -10.94 3.16
N HIS A 325 11.11 -10.18 2.77
CA HIS A 325 11.50 -8.97 3.48
C HIS A 325 11.52 -7.79 2.51
N MET A 326 11.27 -6.63 3.07
CA MET A 326 11.13 -5.37 2.34
C MET A 326 11.90 -4.28 3.06
N GLU A 327 12.68 -3.49 2.33
CA GLU A 327 13.36 -2.29 2.81
C GLU A 327 12.98 -1.11 1.92
N LYS A 328 12.51 -0.03 2.53
CA LYS A 328 12.28 1.25 1.85
C LYS A 328 13.04 2.37 2.54
N ILE A 329 13.65 3.25 1.74
CA ILE A 329 14.27 4.49 2.19
C ILE A 329 13.73 5.62 1.33
N SER A 330 13.13 6.61 1.95
CA SER A 330 12.67 7.84 1.28
C SER A 330 13.39 9.07 1.82
N PHE A 331 13.64 10.05 0.96
CA PHE A 331 14.28 11.31 1.36
C PHE A 331 13.78 12.48 0.52
N LYS A 332 13.91 13.70 1.08
CA LYS A 332 13.38 14.93 0.48
C LYS A 332 14.48 15.98 0.32
N PRO A 333 15.14 16.04 -0.86
CA PRO A 333 16.17 17.06 -1.13
C PRO A 333 15.62 18.49 -1.03
N THR A 334 14.36 18.66 -1.40
CA THR A 334 13.64 19.93 -1.25
C THR A 334 12.23 19.66 -0.73
N ARG A 335 11.53 20.70 -0.31
CA ARG A 335 10.12 20.61 0.09
C ARG A 335 9.17 20.13 -1.02
N ASP A 336 9.58 20.23 -2.28
CA ASP A 336 8.77 19.91 -3.44
C ASP A 336 9.20 18.62 -4.16
N LEU A 337 10.32 18.00 -3.73
CA LEU A 337 10.89 16.82 -4.36
C LEU A 337 11.15 15.73 -3.31
N GLU A 338 10.59 14.57 -3.55
CA GLU A 338 10.78 13.34 -2.79
C GLU A 338 11.33 12.24 -3.70
N PHE A 339 12.21 11.41 -3.17
CA PHE A 339 12.70 10.18 -3.78
C PHE A 339 12.54 9.01 -2.83
N GLY A 340 12.26 7.82 -3.38
CA GLY A 340 12.23 6.54 -2.68
C GLY A 340 13.02 5.47 -3.40
N PHE A 341 13.57 4.54 -2.64
CA PHE A 341 14.20 3.31 -3.10
C PHE A 341 13.70 2.16 -2.25
N ASP A 342 13.24 1.12 -2.91
CA ASP A 342 12.75 -0.07 -2.25
C ASP A 342 13.49 -1.30 -2.74
N ARG A 343 13.59 -2.29 -1.85
CA ARG A 343 14.01 -3.64 -2.21
C ARG A 343 13.12 -4.65 -1.53
N LEU A 344 12.49 -5.50 -2.32
CA LEU A 344 11.76 -6.66 -1.86
C LEU A 344 12.55 -7.92 -2.24
N THR A 345 12.70 -8.84 -1.29
CA THR A 345 13.31 -10.13 -1.55
C THR A 345 12.41 -11.26 -1.03
N ILE A 346 12.07 -12.19 -1.90
CA ILE A 346 11.35 -13.42 -1.55
C ILE A 346 12.39 -14.53 -1.47
N TRP A 347 12.50 -15.17 -0.31
CA TRP A 347 13.52 -16.22 -0.13
C TRP A 347 12.98 -17.47 0.55
N GLY A 348 13.72 -18.55 0.38
CA GLY A 348 13.47 -19.84 1.03
C GLY A 348 12.15 -20.48 0.61
N GLY A 349 11.61 -21.27 1.52
CA GLY A 349 10.38 -22.03 1.35
C GLY A 349 10.58 -23.55 1.33
N LYS A 350 9.52 -24.29 1.62
CA LYS A 350 9.57 -25.76 1.66
C LYS A 350 9.86 -26.34 0.28
N GLY A 351 10.90 -27.15 0.19
CA GLY A 351 11.36 -27.74 -1.07
C GLY A 351 12.52 -26.97 -1.73
N HIS A 352 12.93 -25.85 -1.14
CA HIS A 352 14.11 -25.08 -1.56
C HIS A 352 15.09 -24.91 -0.38
N GLU A 353 15.11 -23.76 0.28
CA GLU A 353 15.97 -23.55 1.46
C GLU A 353 15.14 -23.25 2.71
N PRO A 354 15.66 -23.58 3.92
CA PRO A 354 14.95 -23.34 5.17
C PRO A 354 14.94 -21.85 5.54
N ILE A 355 13.87 -21.41 6.20
CA ILE A 355 13.78 -20.08 6.78
C ILE A 355 14.52 -20.10 8.14
N THR A 356 15.68 -19.45 8.18
CA THR A 356 16.55 -19.33 9.35
C THR A 356 17.14 -17.93 9.44
N LEU A 357 17.69 -17.56 10.59
CA LEU A 357 18.41 -16.29 10.71
C LEU A 357 19.59 -16.21 9.71
N HIS A 358 20.26 -17.33 9.45
CA HIS A 358 21.40 -17.38 8.51
C HIS A 358 20.92 -17.07 7.08
N THR A 359 19.86 -17.75 6.59
CA THR A 359 19.33 -17.52 5.25
C THR A 359 18.71 -16.14 5.11
N PHE A 360 18.07 -15.64 6.17
CA PHE A 360 17.60 -14.24 6.21
C PHE A 360 18.77 -13.24 6.07
N LEU A 361 19.83 -13.37 6.89
CA LEU A 361 20.97 -12.46 6.81
C LEU A 361 21.68 -12.56 5.46
N HIS A 362 21.75 -13.77 4.88
CA HIS A 362 22.29 -13.96 3.54
C HIS A 362 21.45 -13.24 2.49
N SER A 363 20.14 -13.40 2.50
CA SER A 363 19.19 -12.71 1.64
C SER A 363 19.27 -11.19 1.79
N PHE A 364 19.28 -10.70 3.04
CA PHE A 364 19.29 -9.28 3.38
C PHE A 364 20.58 -8.55 2.94
N PHE A 365 21.76 -9.16 3.13
CA PHE A 365 23.05 -8.52 2.82
C PHE A 365 23.61 -8.87 1.43
N SER A 366 23.01 -9.81 0.69
CA SER A 366 23.50 -10.17 -0.62
C SER A 366 23.10 -9.13 -1.68
N PHE A 367 24.08 -8.67 -2.45
CA PHE A 367 23.90 -7.90 -3.68
C PHE A 367 24.31 -8.67 -4.92
N GLN A 368 24.67 -9.94 -4.77
CA GLN A 368 25.14 -10.78 -5.88
C GLN A 368 23.95 -11.43 -6.59
N ASN A 369 23.99 -11.45 -7.91
CA ASN A 369 23.07 -12.27 -8.70
C ASN A 369 23.69 -13.65 -8.88
N VAL A 370 22.98 -14.68 -8.42
CA VAL A 370 23.35 -16.07 -8.59
C VAL A 370 22.56 -16.68 -9.76
N VAL A 371 23.17 -17.62 -10.47
CA VAL A 371 22.58 -18.26 -11.66
C VAL A 371 22.81 -19.77 -11.67
N GLY A 372 21.98 -20.50 -12.41
CA GLY A 372 22.16 -21.93 -12.64
C GLY A 372 22.10 -22.77 -11.35
N ALA A 373 23.10 -23.60 -11.11
CA ALA A 373 23.14 -24.53 -9.99
C ALA A 373 23.19 -23.84 -8.61
N GLU A 374 23.69 -22.62 -8.52
CA GLU A 374 23.75 -21.87 -7.28
C GLU A 374 22.36 -21.42 -6.80
N LYS A 375 21.46 -21.05 -7.72
CA LYS A 375 20.04 -20.79 -7.40
C LYS A 375 19.30 -22.01 -6.84
N LEU A 376 19.76 -23.20 -7.10
CA LEU A 376 19.18 -24.45 -6.60
C LEU A 376 19.80 -24.89 -5.26
N SER A 377 20.72 -24.13 -4.72
CA SER A 377 21.44 -24.44 -3.48
C SER A 377 20.97 -23.56 -2.32
N ALA A 378 21.45 -23.88 -1.11
CA ALA A 378 21.25 -23.06 0.09
C ALA A 378 22.00 -21.69 0.05
N ASN A 379 22.64 -21.35 -1.05
CA ASN A 379 23.30 -20.06 -1.28
C ASN A 379 22.46 -19.14 -2.17
N ASP A 380 21.22 -19.48 -2.46
CA ASP A 380 20.30 -18.60 -3.18
C ASP A 380 19.87 -17.42 -2.29
N PRO A 381 20.21 -16.18 -2.64
CA PRO A 381 19.77 -15.03 -1.85
C PRO A 381 18.27 -14.71 -2.01
N GLY A 382 17.57 -15.42 -2.90
CA GLY A 382 16.15 -15.23 -3.22
C GLY A 382 15.88 -14.35 -4.42
N ALA A 383 14.60 -14.22 -4.76
CA ALA A 383 14.08 -13.37 -5.82
C ALA A 383 14.06 -11.91 -5.36
N ARG A 384 14.78 -11.04 -6.05
CA ARG A 384 14.95 -9.62 -5.67
C ARG A 384 14.27 -8.70 -6.66
N PHE A 385 13.49 -7.79 -6.14
CA PHE A 385 12.82 -6.73 -6.89
C PHE A 385 13.24 -5.39 -6.29
N GLY A 386 13.72 -4.47 -7.13
CA GLY A 386 14.11 -3.13 -6.73
C GLY A 386 13.18 -2.09 -7.33
N THR A 387 12.88 -1.02 -6.59
CA THR A 387 12.15 0.12 -7.11
C THR A 387 12.90 1.42 -6.97
N PHE A 388 12.40 2.40 -7.69
CA PHE A 388 12.73 3.80 -7.54
C PHE A 388 11.47 4.60 -7.75
N ASP A 389 11.12 5.43 -6.78
CA ASP A 389 10.00 6.34 -6.89
C ASP A 389 10.43 7.81 -6.72
N ALA A 390 9.63 8.70 -7.30
CA ALA A 390 9.84 10.13 -7.17
C ALA A 390 8.51 10.87 -7.22
N THR A 391 8.39 11.92 -6.41
CA THR A 391 7.29 12.89 -6.45
C THR A 391 7.85 14.29 -6.57
N TYR A 392 7.33 15.07 -7.52
CA TYR A 392 7.76 16.43 -7.75
C TYR A 392 6.60 17.40 -7.96
N ARG A 393 6.42 18.33 -7.05
CA ARG A 393 5.54 19.49 -7.27
C ARG A 393 6.29 20.51 -8.11
N LEU A 394 5.76 20.84 -9.27
CA LEU A 394 6.43 21.74 -10.20
C LEU A 394 6.54 23.15 -9.61
N PRO A 395 7.74 23.73 -9.42
CA PRO A 395 7.94 24.97 -8.66
C PRO A 395 7.10 26.15 -9.15
N PHE A 396 6.95 26.31 -10.47
CA PHE A 396 6.15 27.40 -11.08
C PHE A 396 4.64 27.13 -11.05
N LEU A 397 4.25 25.86 -10.83
CA LEU A 397 2.87 25.38 -10.78
C LEU A 397 2.60 24.64 -9.47
N ARG A 398 3.29 25.04 -8.39
CA ARG A 398 3.34 24.33 -7.11
C ARG A 398 1.98 24.04 -6.49
N ARG A 399 0.98 24.89 -6.74
CA ARG A 399 -0.41 24.71 -6.24
C ARG A 399 -1.34 24.06 -7.27
N TRP A 400 -0.78 23.57 -8.38
CA TRP A 400 -1.57 23.09 -9.53
C TRP A 400 -1.15 21.69 -9.96
N VAL A 401 0.16 21.45 -10.08
CA VAL A 401 0.68 20.27 -10.76
C VAL A 401 1.70 19.55 -9.91
N THR A 402 1.43 18.29 -9.64
CA THR A 402 2.38 17.32 -9.09
C THR A 402 2.59 16.21 -10.11
N VAL A 403 3.84 15.89 -10.42
CA VAL A 403 4.22 14.74 -11.24
C VAL A 403 4.87 13.71 -10.33
N TYR A 404 4.67 12.43 -10.62
CA TYR A 404 5.26 11.35 -9.84
C TYR A 404 5.48 10.12 -10.71
N THR A 405 6.36 9.24 -10.25
CA THR A 405 6.65 7.97 -10.91
C THR A 405 7.06 6.95 -9.88
N ASP A 406 6.76 5.71 -10.16
CA ASP A 406 7.27 4.51 -9.52
C ASP A 406 7.78 3.57 -10.61
N SER A 407 8.82 2.79 -10.33
CA SER A 407 9.41 1.89 -11.32
C SER A 407 9.96 0.65 -10.64
N LEU A 408 9.87 -0.48 -11.34
CA LEU A 408 10.21 -1.81 -10.83
C LEU A 408 11.22 -2.49 -11.73
N VAL A 409 12.26 -3.08 -11.15
CA VAL A 409 13.20 -3.96 -11.85
C VAL A 409 13.39 -5.27 -11.09
N HIS A 410 13.65 -6.34 -11.82
CA HIS A 410 14.00 -7.65 -11.28
C HIS A 410 15.50 -7.93 -11.49
N ASP A 411 16.14 -8.49 -10.48
CA ASP A 411 17.57 -8.88 -10.45
C ASP A 411 18.60 -7.74 -10.61
N ASP A 412 18.19 -6.51 -10.69
CA ASP A 412 19.07 -5.34 -10.69
C ASP A 412 18.92 -4.55 -9.38
N VAL A 413 19.95 -3.80 -9.02
CA VAL A 413 19.96 -3.05 -7.76
C VAL A 413 18.90 -1.96 -7.73
N SER A 414 18.65 -1.32 -8.87
CA SER A 414 17.69 -0.23 -9.00
C SER A 414 17.25 -0.06 -10.45
N PRO A 415 16.03 0.38 -10.72
CA PRO A 415 15.56 0.79 -12.05
C PRO A 415 16.47 1.82 -12.74
N ILE A 416 17.11 2.70 -11.98
CA ILE A 416 18.04 3.70 -12.53
C ILE A 416 19.25 3.04 -13.20
N SER A 417 19.73 1.91 -12.67
CA SER A 417 20.84 1.15 -13.26
C SER A 417 20.44 0.35 -14.49
N ALA A 418 19.16 0.02 -14.64
CA ALA A 418 18.65 -0.83 -15.71
C ALA A 418 17.33 -0.32 -16.32
N PRO A 419 17.27 0.92 -16.85
CA PRO A 419 16.01 1.56 -17.25
C PRO A 419 15.28 0.85 -18.41
N ARG A 420 15.99 0.10 -19.25
CA ARG A 420 15.40 -0.70 -20.35
C ARG A 420 14.74 -2.00 -19.88
N ARG A 421 15.06 -2.43 -18.67
CA ARG A 421 14.50 -3.65 -18.06
C ARG A 421 13.37 -3.33 -17.08
N SER A 422 13.26 -2.06 -16.69
CA SER A 422 12.34 -1.63 -15.65
C SER A 422 10.92 -1.42 -16.19
N GLY A 423 9.95 -1.95 -15.45
CA GLY A 423 8.56 -1.49 -15.51
C GLY A 423 8.45 -0.08 -14.94
N ILE A 424 7.42 0.63 -15.32
CA ILE A 424 7.17 2.01 -14.88
C ILE A 424 5.68 2.22 -14.63
N HIS A 425 5.36 2.97 -13.58
CA HIS A 425 4.10 3.63 -13.34
C HIS A 425 4.37 5.12 -13.14
N ALA A 426 3.70 5.97 -13.87
CA ALA A 426 3.92 7.41 -13.79
C ALA A 426 2.61 8.16 -13.89
N GLY A 427 2.51 9.27 -13.18
CA GLY A 427 1.29 10.04 -13.10
C GLY A 427 1.48 11.54 -13.01
N VAL A 428 0.38 12.22 -13.31
CA VAL A 428 0.22 13.66 -13.16
C VAL A 428 -1.05 13.94 -12.36
N TYR A 429 -0.93 14.74 -11.33
CA TYR A 429 -2.04 15.22 -10.53
C TYR A 429 -2.21 16.73 -10.72
N LEU A 430 -3.37 17.13 -11.27
CA LEU A 430 -3.82 18.51 -11.35
C LEU A 430 -4.77 18.75 -10.19
N ALA A 431 -4.29 19.44 -9.15
CA ALA A 431 -5.03 19.62 -7.91
C ALA A 431 -6.25 20.54 -8.04
N ARG A 432 -6.32 21.37 -9.08
CA ARG A 432 -7.43 22.27 -9.37
C ARG A 432 -7.38 22.78 -10.80
N PHE A 433 -8.48 23.36 -11.26
CA PHE A 433 -8.58 24.03 -12.56
C PHE A 433 -8.94 25.50 -12.38
N PRO A 434 -8.52 26.39 -13.29
CA PRO A 434 -8.97 27.78 -13.31
C PRO A 434 -10.49 27.86 -13.38
N GLY A 435 -11.13 28.48 -12.39
CA GLY A 435 -12.58 28.62 -12.28
C GLY A 435 -13.33 27.40 -11.76
N PHE A 436 -12.63 26.28 -11.45
CA PHE A 436 -13.19 25.06 -10.86
C PHE A 436 -12.27 24.57 -9.75
N GLU A 437 -12.24 25.29 -8.64
CA GLU A 437 -11.27 25.05 -7.56
C GLU A 437 -11.46 23.70 -6.85
N HIS A 438 -12.70 23.20 -6.79
CA HIS A 438 -13.06 21.92 -6.19
C HIS A 438 -12.92 20.72 -7.14
N LEU A 439 -12.46 20.94 -8.38
CA LEU A 439 -12.27 19.89 -9.36
C LEU A 439 -10.79 19.51 -9.43
N ASP A 440 -10.48 18.23 -9.38
CA ASP A 440 -9.16 17.72 -9.69
C ASP A 440 -9.17 16.69 -10.83
N LEU A 441 -8.00 16.46 -11.40
CA LEU A 441 -7.75 15.43 -12.39
C LEU A 441 -6.46 14.71 -12.06
N ARG A 442 -6.51 13.40 -12.07
CA ARG A 442 -5.33 12.54 -11.99
C ARG A 442 -5.29 11.63 -13.20
N VAL A 443 -4.12 11.48 -13.79
CA VAL A 443 -3.89 10.56 -14.92
C VAL A 443 -2.63 9.78 -14.66
N GLU A 444 -2.71 8.46 -14.76
CA GLU A 444 -1.61 7.53 -14.55
C GLU A 444 -1.47 6.57 -15.72
N GLY A 445 -0.24 6.14 -15.99
CA GLY A 445 0.07 5.12 -16.97
C GLY A 445 1.11 4.15 -16.43
N ALA A 446 0.84 2.85 -16.57
CA ALA A 446 1.68 1.77 -16.09
C ALA A 446 2.09 0.82 -17.22
N SER A 447 3.32 0.30 -17.15
CA SER A 447 3.81 -0.72 -18.10
C SER A 447 4.84 -1.63 -17.47
N THR A 448 4.56 -2.93 -17.49
CA THR A 448 5.51 -4.01 -17.21
C THR A 448 5.92 -4.76 -18.49
N ASN A 449 5.41 -4.32 -19.65
CA ASN A 449 5.76 -4.88 -20.96
C ASN A 449 7.10 -4.34 -21.46
N THR A 450 8.18 -4.70 -20.80
CA THR A 450 9.55 -4.31 -21.14
C THR A 450 10.13 -5.23 -22.20
N PRO A 451 11.22 -4.83 -22.90
CA PRO A 451 11.93 -5.73 -23.81
C PRO A 451 12.37 -7.05 -23.14
N SER A 452 12.83 -6.99 -21.90
CA SER A 452 13.22 -8.19 -21.13
C SER A 452 12.01 -9.09 -20.81
N ALA A 453 10.88 -8.53 -20.43
CA ALA A 453 9.65 -9.28 -20.21
C ALA A 453 9.17 -9.94 -21.52
N SER A 454 9.24 -9.24 -22.64
CA SER A 454 8.86 -9.76 -23.96
C SER A 454 9.73 -10.92 -24.42
N ILE A 455 11.06 -10.86 -24.24
CA ILE A 455 11.99 -11.94 -24.57
C ILE A 455 11.73 -13.18 -23.72
N GLN A 456 11.37 -13.00 -22.44
CA GLN A 456 11.12 -14.07 -21.48
C GLN A 456 9.63 -14.44 -21.36
N THR A 457 8.78 -14.01 -22.30
CA THR A 457 7.35 -14.36 -22.36
C THR A 457 6.62 -14.17 -21.02
N GLY A 458 6.82 -13.00 -20.39
CA GLY A 458 6.23 -12.64 -19.09
C GLY A 458 6.89 -13.26 -17.86
N GLN A 459 7.96 -14.02 -18.03
CA GLN A 459 8.73 -14.62 -16.92
C GLN A 459 9.88 -13.70 -16.49
N PHE A 460 9.58 -12.44 -16.17
CA PHE A 460 10.59 -11.47 -15.78
C PHE A 460 10.12 -10.58 -14.61
N LEU A 461 9.22 -9.61 -14.84
CA LEU A 461 8.66 -8.81 -13.75
C LEU A 461 7.57 -9.60 -13.02
N TYR A 462 7.51 -9.50 -11.70
CA TYR A 462 6.63 -10.27 -10.82
C TYR A 462 6.79 -11.81 -10.94
N TYR A 463 7.95 -12.26 -11.38
CA TYR A 463 8.26 -13.67 -11.57
C TYR A 463 9.75 -13.91 -11.32
N GLU A 464 10.11 -15.10 -10.82
CA GLU A 464 11.49 -15.54 -10.69
C GLU A 464 11.58 -17.07 -10.91
N THR A 465 12.75 -17.56 -11.31
CA THR A 465 12.96 -18.97 -11.73
C THR A 465 12.70 -19.99 -10.62
N ILE A 466 12.96 -19.62 -9.35
CA ILE A 466 12.68 -20.45 -8.17
C ILE A 466 11.35 -20.02 -7.55
N GLN A 467 11.18 -18.74 -7.26
CA GLN A 467 9.96 -18.14 -6.67
C GLN A 467 8.93 -17.84 -7.79
N ARG A 468 8.42 -18.90 -8.46
CA ARG A 468 7.65 -18.76 -9.71
C ARG A 468 6.30 -18.06 -9.57
N GLN A 469 5.72 -18.10 -8.37
CA GLN A 469 4.49 -17.36 -8.07
C GLN A 469 4.78 -15.89 -7.67
N GLY A 470 6.06 -15.48 -7.65
CA GLY A 470 6.50 -14.10 -7.49
C GLY A 470 5.96 -13.43 -6.23
N PRO A 471 5.82 -12.09 -6.21
CA PRO A 471 5.28 -11.34 -5.08
C PRO A 471 3.74 -11.42 -5.07
N THR A 472 3.21 -12.60 -4.74
CA THR A 472 1.76 -12.83 -4.55
C THR A 472 1.46 -13.23 -3.11
N ASN A 473 0.25 -12.93 -2.65
CA ASN A 473 -0.30 -13.44 -1.40
C ASN A 473 -1.73 -13.93 -1.63
N ASN A 474 -2.02 -15.19 -1.25
CA ASN A 474 -3.30 -15.85 -1.52
C ASN A 474 -3.78 -15.74 -2.98
N GLY A 475 -2.84 -15.83 -3.93
CA GLY A 475 -3.09 -15.80 -5.37
C GLY A 475 -3.19 -14.41 -6.00
N PHE A 476 -3.11 -13.33 -5.22
CA PHE A 476 -3.14 -11.96 -5.73
C PHE A 476 -1.74 -11.33 -5.71
N LEU A 477 -1.40 -10.55 -6.75
CA LEU A 477 -0.20 -9.72 -6.75
C LEU A 477 -0.26 -8.69 -5.63
N VAL A 478 0.82 -8.55 -4.86
CA VAL A 478 0.94 -7.49 -3.85
C VAL A 478 1.28 -6.13 -4.46
N GLY A 479 1.78 -6.11 -5.71
CA GLY A 479 2.15 -4.91 -6.46
C GLY A 479 1.05 -4.39 -7.38
N ASP A 480 1.45 -3.88 -8.54
CA ASP A 480 0.58 -3.17 -9.46
C ASP A 480 -0.42 -4.08 -10.18
N TRP A 481 -1.67 -3.61 -10.29
CA TRP A 481 -2.77 -4.28 -11.01
C TRP A 481 -2.50 -4.51 -12.50
N VAL A 482 -1.58 -3.77 -13.12
CA VAL A 482 -1.20 -3.96 -14.54
C VAL A 482 -0.63 -5.36 -14.78
N GLY A 483 -0.15 -6.02 -13.73
CA GLY A 483 0.29 -7.41 -13.75
C GLY A 483 1.59 -7.65 -14.51
N ARG A 484 1.79 -8.91 -14.91
CA ARG A 484 2.95 -9.36 -15.68
C ARG A 484 2.79 -8.97 -17.16
N GLN A 485 3.84 -8.46 -17.77
CA GLN A 485 3.94 -8.08 -19.19
C GLN A 485 2.68 -7.34 -19.71
N GLY A 486 2.19 -6.40 -18.91
CA GLY A 486 1.01 -5.60 -19.18
C GLY A 486 1.33 -4.14 -19.46
N THR A 487 0.34 -3.44 -20.01
CA THR A 487 0.32 -1.97 -20.11
C THR A 487 -1.09 -1.48 -19.81
N GLY A 488 -1.18 -0.34 -19.17
CA GLY A 488 -2.49 0.24 -18.86
C GLY A 488 -2.41 1.68 -18.43
N GLY A 489 -3.55 2.25 -18.12
CA GLY A 489 -3.65 3.58 -17.56
C GLY A 489 -4.96 3.78 -16.83
N GLN A 490 -4.98 4.75 -15.94
CA GLN A 490 -6.15 5.20 -15.20
C GLN A 490 -6.26 6.71 -15.24
N ALA A 491 -7.48 7.20 -15.24
CA ALA A 491 -7.77 8.63 -15.13
C ALA A 491 -8.96 8.84 -14.20
N TRP A 492 -8.83 9.78 -13.27
CA TRP A 492 -9.89 10.15 -12.31
C TRP A 492 -10.18 11.64 -12.43
N ILE A 493 -11.45 11.97 -12.49
CA ILE A 493 -11.95 13.33 -12.32
C ILE A 493 -12.78 13.34 -11.05
N THR A 494 -12.35 14.13 -10.06
CA THR A 494 -13.01 14.22 -8.74
C THR A 494 -13.53 15.62 -8.52
N TYR A 495 -14.80 15.74 -8.14
CA TYR A 495 -15.39 16.98 -7.65
C TYR A 495 -15.64 16.87 -6.14
N HIS A 496 -14.93 17.68 -5.36
CA HIS A 496 -15.02 17.72 -3.91
C HIS A 496 -16.22 18.58 -3.47
N LEU A 497 -17.21 17.93 -2.85
CA LEU A 497 -18.37 18.60 -2.27
C LEU A 497 -18.06 19.18 -0.89
N SER A 498 -17.20 18.46 -0.13
CA SER A 498 -16.65 18.84 1.17
C SER A 498 -15.36 18.06 1.40
N PRO A 499 -14.63 18.27 2.50
CA PRO A 499 -13.41 17.50 2.80
C PRO A 499 -13.58 15.97 2.85
N GLN A 500 -14.79 15.49 3.12
CA GLN A 500 -15.12 14.07 3.27
C GLN A 500 -16.18 13.60 2.26
N GLU A 501 -16.57 14.44 1.31
CA GLU A 501 -17.61 14.12 0.34
C GLU A 501 -17.14 14.45 -1.07
N ASP A 502 -17.30 13.50 -1.97
CA ASP A 502 -16.88 13.65 -3.36
C ASP A 502 -17.80 12.91 -4.34
N VAL A 503 -17.67 13.33 -5.59
CA VAL A 503 -18.20 12.63 -6.75
C VAL A 503 -17.03 12.41 -7.69
N GLN A 504 -16.78 11.15 -8.08
CA GLN A 504 -15.65 10.82 -8.92
C GLN A 504 -16.10 9.98 -10.11
N PHE A 505 -15.49 10.24 -11.26
CA PHE A 505 -15.52 9.36 -12.42
C PHE A 505 -14.11 8.83 -12.67
N MET A 506 -14.00 7.51 -12.92
CA MET A 506 -12.75 6.84 -13.24
C MET A 506 -12.87 6.10 -14.59
N TYR A 507 -11.80 6.18 -15.38
CA TYR A 507 -11.56 5.31 -16.52
C TYR A 507 -10.28 4.51 -16.32
N ARG A 508 -10.32 3.20 -16.60
CA ARG A 508 -9.15 2.31 -16.58
C ARG A 508 -9.08 1.51 -17.87
N ASN A 509 -7.86 1.40 -18.43
CA ASN A 509 -7.55 0.51 -19.54
C ASN A 509 -6.40 -0.41 -19.15
N ALA A 510 -6.48 -1.68 -19.50
CA ALA A 510 -5.40 -2.64 -19.34
C ALA A 510 -5.26 -3.55 -20.55
N LYS A 511 -4.03 -3.96 -20.85
CA LYS A 511 -3.69 -4.92 -21.90
C LYS A 511 -2.53 -5.81 -21.46
N ALA A 512 -2.68 -7.10 -21.57
CA ALA A 512 -1.54 -8.01 -21.49
C ALA A 512 -1.10 -8.41 -22.91
N ALA A 513 0.22 -8.58 -23.07
CA ALA A 513 0.82 -8.80 -24.38
C ALA A 513 0.45 -10.16 -24.99
N SER A 514 0.22 -10.21 -26.31
CA SER A 514 -0.04 -11.46 -27.04
C SER A 514 1.14 -12.42 -27.07
N GLY A 515 2.36 -11.95 -26.81
CA GLY A 515 3.54 -12.78 -26.62
C GLY A 515 3.61 -13.43 -25.24
N PHE A 516 2.86 -12.93 -24.28
CA PHE A 516 2.76 -13.51 -22.95
C PHE A 516 1.82 -14.73 -22.97
N PHE A 517 0.64 -14.58 -23.56
CA PHE A 517 -0.25 -15.70 -23.86
C PHE A 517 -1.09 -15.45 -25.11
N PRO A 518 -1.60 -16.53 -25.75
CA PRO A 518 -2.27 -16.42 -27.05
C PRO A 518 -3.43 -15.43 -27.08
N GLY A 519 -3.35 -14.47 -27.98
CA GLY A 519 -4.38 -13.43 -28.18
C GLY A 519 -4.29 -12.25 -27.24
N GLY A 520 -3.45 -12.31 -26.20
CA GLY A 520 -3.34 -11.25 -25.18
C GLY A 520 -4.64 -10.99 -24.44
N THR A 521 -4.71 -9.88 -23.69
CA THR A 521 -5.97 -9.37 -23.11
C THR A 521 -6.19 -7.90 -23.43
N THR A 522 -7.41 -7.45 -23.33
CA THR A 522 -7.78 -6.03 -23.24
C THR A 522 -8.91 -5.86 -22.26
N GLN A 523 -8.84 -4.79 -21.44
CA GLN A 523 -9.87 -4.40 -20.49
C GLN A 523 -10.12 -2.90 -20.61
N ASN A 524 -11.38 -2.47 -20.48
CA ASN A 524 -11.76 -1.06 -20.36
C ASN A 524 -12.85 -0.99 -19.29
N ALA A 525 -12.57 -0.30 -18.20
CA ALA A 525 -13.50 -0.09 -17.10
C ALA A 525 -13.85 1.38 -16.97
N TYR A 526 -15.09 1.65 -16.64
CA TYR A 526 -15.65 2.96 -16.35
C TYR A 526 -16.35 2.87 -15.01
N GLU A 527 -15.99 3.74 -14.08
CA GLU A 527 -16.56 3.75 -12.73
C GLU A 527 -17.07 5.15 -12.40
N PHE A 528 -18.19 5.19 -11.74
CA PHE A 528 -18.76 6.40 -11.14
C PHE A 528 -19.02 6.12 -9.66
N GLN A 529 -18.50 6.98 -8.78
CA GLN A 529 -18.68 6.83 -7.34
C GLN A 529 -19.14 8.14 -6.69
N VAL A 530 -19.84 8.00 -5.57
CA VAL A 530 -20.29 9.09 -4.71
C VAL A 530 -20.03 8.72 -3.26
N ARG A 531 -19.34 9.58 -2.54
CA ARG A 531 -19.15 9.50 -1.09
C ARG A 531 -19.90 10.64 -0.42
N LYS A 532 -20.75 10.33 0.56
CA LYS A 532 -21.59 11.31 1.22
C LYS A 532 -21.71 11.04 2.72
N ARG A 533 -21.48 12.06 3.56
CA ARG A 533 -21.83 12.05 4.99
C ARG A 533 -23.28 12.46 5.16
N VAL A 534 -24.17 11.50 5.44
CA VAL A 534 -25.61 11.79 5.62
C VAL A 534 -25.94 12.27 7.02
N LEU A 535 -25.17 11.83 8.01
CA LEU A 535 -25.17 12.30 9.39
C LEU A 535 -23.71 12.51 9.82
N LYS A 536 -23.47 13.11 10.98
CA LYS A 536 -22.08 13.31 11.47
C LYS A 536 -21.29 12.00 11.52
N ASP A 537 -21.97 10.90 11.81
CA ASP A 537 -21.40 9.60 12.12
C ASP A 537 -21.66 8.55 11.05
N ILE A 538 -22.44 8.86 10.01
CA ILE A 538 -22.80 7.88 8.97
C ILE A 538 -22.34 8.38 7.61
N GLU A 539 -21.53 7.56 6.97
CA GLU A 539 -21.11 7.73 5.58
C GLU A 539 -21.79 6.69 4.69
N ILE A 540 -22.19 7.13 3.51
CA ILE A 540 -22.63 6.27 2.42
C ILE A 540 -21.63 6.45 1.29
N HIS A 541 -21.06 5.34 0.81
CA HIS A 541 -20.22 5.28 -0.37
C HIS A 541 -20.87 4.34 -1.38
N GLY A 542 -21.25 4.85 -2.52
CA GLY A 542 -21.86 4.09 -3.59
C GLY A 542 -21.07 4.19 -4.87
N TRP A 543 -20.98 3.08 -5.64
CA TRP A 543 -20.34 3.11 -6.96
C TRP A 543 -20.96 2.11 -7.93
N VAL A 544 -20.78 2.44 -9.21
CA VAL A 544 -21.16 1.62 -10.35
C VAL A 544 -19.96 1.53 -11.28
N GLN A 545 -19.55 0.30 -11.61
CA GLN A 545 -18.50 0.03 -12.59
C GLN A 545 -19.07 -0.79 -13.74
N TYR A 546 -18.76 -0.40 -14.97
CA TYR A 546 -18.93 -1.23 -16.17
C TYR A 546 -17.55 -1.57 -16.72
N GLU A 547 -17.32 -2.85 -17.02
CA GLU A 547 -16.11 -3.30 -17.69
C GLU A 547 -16.44 -4.10 -18.95
N GLY A 548 -15.71 -3.78 -20.03
CA GLY A 548 -15.67 -4.59 -21.24
C GLY A 548 -14.27 -5.16 -21.44
N TRP A 549 -14.16 -6.48 -21.67
CA TRP A 549 -12.89 -7.15 -21.80
C TRP A 549 -12.85 -8.24 -22.86
N LYS A 550 -11.62 -8.61 -23.29
CA LYS A 550 -11.33 -9.76 -24.14
C LYS A 550 -10.12 -10.51 -23.59
N ALA A 551 -10.24 -11.81 -23.48
CA ALA A 551 -9.17 -12.76 -23.15
C ALA A 551 -9.43 -14.06 -23.91
N PRO A 552 -9.02 -14.15 -25.20
CA PRO A 552 -9.38 -15.26 -26.08
C PRO A 552 -9.01 -16.66 -25.56
N ILE A 553 -7.91 -16.76 -24.80
CA ILE A 553 -7.47 -17.99 -24.15
C ILE A 553 -8.48 -18.50 -23.09
N TYR A 554 -9.27 -17.60 -22.50
CA TYR A 554 -10.28 -17.95 -21.49
C TYR A 554 -11.68 -18.06 -22.11
N LYS A 555 -12.13 -17.01 -22.80
CA LYS A 555 -13.44 -16.97 -23.47
C LYS A 555 -13.35 -16.32 -24.84
N SER A 556 -13.98 -16.98 -25.83
CA SER A 556 -14.06 -16.43 -27.18
C SER A 556 -14.95 -15.18 -27.20
N GLY A 557 -14.53 -14.16 -27.97
CA GLY A 557 -15.27 -12.94 -28.18
C GLY A 557 -15.21 -11.95 -26.98
N PRO A 558 -15.83 -10.77 -27.15
CA PRO A 558 -15.88 -9.76 -26.09
C PRO A 558 -16.80 -10.22 -24.96
N GLN A 559 -16.39 -9.92 -23.74
CA GLN A 559 -17.14 -10.14 -22.50
C GLN A 559 -17.38 -8.79 -21.83
N SER A 560 -18.32 -8.75 -20.92
CA SER A 560 -18.55 -7.59 -20.05
C SER A 560 -19.09 -8.00 -18.71
N ASP A 561 -18.90 -7.13 -17.74
CA ASP A 561 -19.55 -7.19 -16.44
C ASP A 561 -19.97 -5.80 -15.97
N THR A 562 -20.86 -5.79 -15.00
CA THR A 562 -21.31 -4.57 -14.32
C THR A 562 -21.37 -4.85 -12.84
N SER A 563 -20.66 -4.05 -12.05
CA SER A 563 -20.65 -4.09 -10.60
C SER A 563 -21.39 -2.86 -10.06
N VAL A 564 -22.33 -3.09 -9.13
CA VAL A 564 -23.00 -2.03 -8.39
C VAL A 564 -22.80 -2.30 -6.92
N ALA A 565 -22.27 -1.33 -6.19
CA ALA A 565 -22.00 -1.50 -4.77
C ALA A 565 -22.44 -0.28 -3.96
N ALA A 566 -22.79 -0.54 -2.70
CA ALA A 566 -23.06 0.49 -1.71
C ALA A 566 -22.52 0.03 -0.36
N GLN A 567 -21.71 0.89 0.26
CA GLN A 567 -21.21 0.73 1.62
C GLN A 567 -21.84 1.75 2.53
N VAL A 568 -22.25 1.30 3.71
CA VAL A 568 -22.64 2.17 4.82
C VAL A 568 -21.61 1.97 5.93
N THR A 569 -21.05 3.07 6.40
CA THR A 569 -20.09 3.06 7.51
C THR A 569 -20.61 3.95 8.63
N TRP A 570 -20.67 3.40 9.82
CA TRP A 570 -20.95 4.14 11.05
C TRP A 570 -19.64 4.34 11.82
N PHE A 571 -19.37 5.61 12.20
CA PHE A 571 -18.24 6.03 13.03
C PHE A 571 -18.78 6.42 14.41
N PRO A 572 -18.72 5.53 15.40
CA PRO A 572 -19.24 5.83 16.74
C PRO A 572 -18.43 6.97 17.37
N HIS A 573 -19.13 7.93 17.94
CA HIS A 573 -18.51 8.95 18.77
C HIS A 573 -18.08 8.31 20.10
N GLU A 574 -17.02 8.84 20.70
CA GLU A 574 -16.59 8.39 22.02
C GLU A 574 -17.76 8.42 23.01
N TRP A 575 -18.02 7.28 23.63
CA TRP A 575 -18.87 7.24 24.82
C TRP A 575 -18.08 7.95 25.93
N LYS A 576 -18.57 9.16 26.32
CA LYS A 576 -18.01 9.90 27.45
C LYS A 576 -18.30 9.18 28.77
#